data_c6183d5f8462e83c0cb2b0dd60af02fc
#
_entry.id   c6183d5f8462e83c0cb2b0dd60af02fc
#
_cell.length_a   1.000
_cell.length_b   1.000
_cell.length_c   1.000
_cell.angle_alpha   90.00
_cell.angle_beta   90.00
_cell.angle_gamma   90.00
#
_symmetry.space_group_name_H-M   'P 1'
#
loop_
_entity.id
_entity.type
_entity.pdbx_description
1 polymer ?
#
loop_
_entity_poly.entity_id
_entity_poly.type
_entity_poly.pdbx_seq_one_letter_code
_entity_poly.pdbx_strand_id
1 'polypeptide(L)'
;FVLAQLKETNPDANIVLMGDSSNNKYPFVKHVMLEDYFHGAKEFEKVYQHKNITLYGFELFCYQRWFCVYEYMLENNLKDVISLDSDVLVYDNLQELYEFVNRFKFSVRTTAFPDNSFGDAGPPLAYFKIEKLKDLCDFFIESYKNPNYLELLDKKVDYQRNLYESVCGICDMNQVYFFTKMQSEGDYFDLSNIIELNNKKIKIDSTILD
;
A
#
# COMPACT_ATOMS: atom_id res chain seq x y z
N PHE A 1 7.76 2.75 19.72
CA PHE A 1 7.42 1.37 20.09
C PHE A 1 7.44 0.46 18.86
N VAL A 2 6.63 0.73 17.82
CA VAL A 2 6.49 -0.11 16.60
C VAL A 2 7.84 -0.42 15.93
N LEU A 3 8.65 0.61 15.63
CA LEU A 3 9.96 0.41 14.99
C LEU A 3 10.92 -0.42 15.84
N ALA A 4 10.90 -0.26 17.17
CA ALA A 4 11.74 -1.05 18.06
C ALA A 4 11.31 -2.53 18.06
N GLN A 5 10.02 -2.78 18.09
CA GLN A 5 9.46 -4.12 18.03
C GLN A 5 9.76 -4.78 16.68
N LEU A 6 9.60 -4.03 15.56
CA LEU A 6 9.98 -4.51 14.22
C LEU A 6 11.48 -4.88 14.16
N LYS A 7 12.36 -4.07 14.75
CA LYS A 7 13.81 -4.36 14.78
C LYS A 7 14.15 -5.57 15.67
N GLU A 8 13.42 -5.76 16.75
CA GLU A 8 13.59 -6.91 17.64
C GLU A 8 13.21 -8.23 16.96
N THR A 9 12.07 -8.25 16.26
CA THR A 9 11.62 -9.45 15.53
C THR A 9 12.36 -9.69 14.21
N ASN A 10 12.99 -8.63 13.65
CA ASN A 10 13.71 -8.66 12.38
C ASN A 10 15.10 -8.02 12.50
N PRO A 11 16.02 -8.61 13.29
CA PRO A 11 17.31 -7.98 13.60
C PRO A 11 18.20 -7.75 12.38
N ASP A 12 18.09 -8.59 11.37
CA ASP A 12 18.89 -8.54 10.14
C ASP A 12 18.24 -7.72 9.02
N ALA A 13 16.99 -7.27 9.21
CA ALA A 13 16.30 -6.49 8.20
C ALA A 13 16.90 -5.09 8.03
N ASN A 14 17.00 -4.65 6.78
CA ASN A 14 17.30 -3.26 6.44
C ASN A 14 16.04 -2.41 6.54
N ILE A 15 15.80 -1.84 7.71
CA ILE A 15 14.60 -1.03 7.99
C ILE A 15 14.87 0.42 7.58
N VAL A 16 14.02 0.93 6.69
CA VAL A 16 14.05 2.31 6.22
C VAL A 16 12.81 3.04 6.74
N LEU A 17 13.02 4.16 7.41
CA LEU A 17 11.95 5.07 7.83
C LEU A 17 11.97 6.30 6.93
N MET A 18 10.93 6.46 6.12
CA MET A 18 10.71 7.66 5.32
C MET A 18 9.87 8.66 6.12
N GLY A 19 10.39 9.85 6.32
CA GLY A 19 9.71 10.85 7.13
C GLY A 19 10.34 12.23 7.03
N ASP A 20 9.95 13.13 7.92
CA ASP A 20 10.56 14.43 8.06
C ASP A 20 11.70 14.43 9.11
N SER A 21 12.34 15.58 9.32
CA SER A 21 13.45 15.70 10.27
C SER A 21 13.07 15.34 11.72
N SER A 22 11.80 15.43 12.11
CA SER A 22 11.34 15.08 13.46
C SER A 22 11.40 13.56 13.72
N ASN A 23 11.41 12.76 12.66
CA ASN A 23 11.50 11.31 12.70
C ASN A 23 12.94 10.79 12.76
N ASN A 24 13.94 11.63 12.56
CA ASN A 24 15.38 11.25 12.59
C ASN A 24 15.90 11.11 14.03
N LYS A 25 15.33 10.20 14.79
CA LYS A 25 15.68 9.96 16.22
C LYS A 25 15.85 8.48 16.58
N TYR A 26 15.76 7.60 15.60
CA TYR A 26 15.85 6.16 15.82
C TYR A 26 17.16 5.60 15.23
N PRO A 27 18.21 5.39 16.03
CA PRO A 27 19.55 5.04 15.52
C PRO A 27 19.65 3.64 14.91
N PHE A 28 18.63 2.81 15.10
CA PHE A 28 18.56 1.42 14.61
C PHE A 28 17.82 1.26 13.28
N VAL A 29 17.36 2.36 12.67
CA VAL A 29 16.77 2.37 11.33
C VAL A 29 17.48 3.38 10.42
N LYS A 30 17.49 3.13 9.13
CA LYS A 30 17.94 4.14 8.15
C LYS A 30 16.83 5.17 7.99
N HIS A 31 17.04 6.39 8.47
CA HIS A 31 16.12 7.48 8.19
C HIS A 31 16.42 8.11 6.84
N VAL A 32 15.40 8.41 6.06
CA VAL A 32 15.48 9.15 4.80
C VAL A 32 14.43 10.26 4.78
N MET A 33 14.79 11.41 4.23
CA MET A 33 13.86 12.53 4.10
C MET A 33 12.86 12.22 2.99
N LEU A 34 11.58 12.27 3.32
CA LEU A 34 10.51 12.01 2.36
C LEU A 34 10.55 13.00 1.19
N GLU A 35 10.90 14.26 1.47
CA GLU A 35 10.96 15.33 0.48
C GLU A 35 11.99 15.11 -0.64
N ASP A 36 13.03 14.30 -0.38
CA ASP A 36 14.05 13.94 -1.38
C ASP A 36 13.48 13.01 -2.46
N TYR A 37 12.35 12.33 -2.18
CA TYR A 37 11.69 11.36 -3.04
C TYR A 37 10.26 11.78 -3.42
N PHE A 38 10.03 13.08 -3.58
CA PHE A 38 8.68 13.62 -3.72
C PHE A 38 8.36 14.15 -5.12
N HIS A 39 9.17 13.79 -6.13
CA HIS A 39 8.99 14.32 -7.49
C HIS A 39 7.73 13.75 -8.16
N GLY A 40 7.57 12.44 -8.25
CA GLY A 40 6.39 11.78 -8.83
C GLY A 40 5.11 12.08 -8.03
N ALA A 41 5.24 12.22 -6.71
CA ALA A 41 4.16 12.64 -5.83
C ALA A 41 3.59 14.03 -6.22
N LYS A 42 4.46 14.99 -6.56
CA LYS A 42 4.04 16.31 -7.07
C LYS A 42 3.40 16.24 -8.45
N GLU A 43 3.89 15.36 -9.33
CA GLU A 43 3.27 15.17 -10.65
C GLU A 43 1.88 14.54 -10.52
N PHE A 44 1.69 13.58 -9.61
CA PHE A 44 0.38 13.01 -9.31
C PHE A 44 -0.60 14.06 -8.78
N GLU A 45 -0.17 14.93 -7.87
CA GLU A 45 -1.01 16.00 -7.31
C GLU A 45 -1.65 16.89 -8.38
N LYS A 46 -0.97 17.11 -9.52
CA LYS A 46 -1.50 17.95 -10.62
C LYS A 46 -2.75 17.35 -11.29
N VAL A 47 -2.96 16.04 -11.16
CA VAL A 47 -4.09 15.34 -11.77
C VAL A 47 -5.09 14.82 -10.75
N TYR A 48 -4.70 14.75 -9.48
CA TYR A 48 -5.54 14.25 -8.40
C TYR A 48 -6.84 15.03 -8.24
N GLN A 49 -7.95 14.30 -8.16
CA GLN A 49 -9.26 14.85 -7.86
C GLN A 49 -9.75 14.29 -6.54
N HIS A 50 -9.92 15.15 -5.56
CA HIS A 50 -10.37 14.74 -4.24
C HIS A 50 -11.84 14.28 -4.28
N LYS A 51 -12.05 12.98 -4.06
CA LYS A 51 -13.36 12.31 -4.07
C LYS A 51 -13.64 11.59 -2.75
N ASN A 52 -13.19 12.18 -1.61
CA ASN A 52 -13.34 11.59 -0.27
C ASN A 52 -13.89 12.63 0.71
N ILE A 53 -14.45 12.17 1.84
CA ILE A 53 -14.94 13.03 2.93
C ILE A 53 -13.84 13.44 3.90
N THR A 54 -12.68 12.78 3.86
CA THR A 54 -11.53 13.07 4.70
C THR A 54 -10.81 14.33 4.23
N LEU A 55 -9.78 14.76 4.96
CA LEU A 55 -9.01 15.94 4.59
C LEU A 55 -8.23 15.70 3.28
N TYR A 56 -8.27 16.67 2.37
CA TYR A 56 -7.59 16.65 1.08
C TYR A 56 -6.13 16.20 1.20
N GLY A 57 -5.35 16.84 2.08
CA GLY A 57 -3.92 16.52 2.22
C GLY A 57 -3.65 15.13 2.78
N PHE A 58 -4.53 14.63 3.63
CA PHE A 58 -4.41 13.27 4.16
C PHE A 58 -4.61 12.23 3.04
N GLU A 59 -5.71 12.34 2.30
CA GLU A 59 -5.99 11.41 1.20
C GLU A 59 -4.97 11.50 0.08
N LEU A 60 -4.57 12.71 -0.29
CA LEU A 60 -3.51 12.90 -1.28
C LEU A 60 -2.22 12.21 -0.85
N PHE A 61 -1.83 12.35 0.43
CA PHE A 61 -0.62 11.73 0.96
C PHE A 61 -0.68 10.20 0.96
N CYS A 62 -1.85 9.60 1.17
CA CYS A 62 -2.04 8.16 1.05
C CYS A 62 -1.63 7.61 -0.33
N TYR A 63 -1.84 8.39 -1.39
CA TYR A 63 -1.34 8.05 -2.73
C TYR A 63 0.14 8.41 -2.90
N GLN A 64 0.52 9.60 -2.46
CA GLN A 64 1.85 10.16 -2.69
C GLN A 64 2.97 9.31 -2.10
N ARG A 65 2.74 8.63 -0.97
CA ARG A 65 3.72 7.74 -0.35
C ARG A 65 4.19 6.62 -1.28
N TRP A 66 3.35 6.11 -2.18
CA TRP A 66 3.72 5.07 -3.13
C TRP A 66 4.74 5.56 -4.16
N PHE A 67 4.60 6.79 -4.62
CA PHE A 67 5.58 7.44 -5.49
C PHE A 67 6.91 7.63 -4.78
N CYS A 68 6.89 8.05 -3.51
CA CYS A 68 8.11 8.19 -2.72
C CYS A 68 8.84 6.85 -2.52
N VAL A 69 8.11 5.79 -2.21
CA VAL A 69 8.69 4.44 -2.10
C VAL A 69 9.30 4.01 -3.45
N TYR A 70 8.59 4.23 -4.55
CA TYR A 70 9.09 3.90 -5.88
C TYR A 70 10.39 4.66 -6.21
N GLU A 71 10.44 5.97 -6.00
CA GLU A 71 11.64 6.78 -6.28
C GLU A 71 12.82 6.35 -5.40
N TYR A 72 12.58 6.07 -4.12
CA TYR A 72 13.60 5.53 -3.24
C TYR A 72 14.15 4.20 -3.75
N MET A 73 13.28 3.30 -4.17
CA MET A 73 13.68 2.00 -4.72
C MET A 73 14.53 2.18 -5.98
N LEU A 74 14.13 3.09 -6.86
CA LEU A 74 14.84 3.37 -8.11
C LEU A 74 16.25 3.90 -7.85
N GLU A 75 16.38 4.90 -6.98
CA GLU A 75 17.67 5.52 -6.66
C GLU A 75 18.63 4.55 -5.95
N ASN A 76 18.09 3.69 -5.08
CA ASN A 76 18.89 2.73 -4.33
C ASN A 76 19.04 1.36 -5.04
N ASN A 77 18.58 1.22 -6.30
CA ASN A 77 18.63 -0.01 -7.08
C ASN A 77 17.99 -1.23 -6.36
N LEU A 78 16.91 -1.00 -5.62
CA LEU A 78 16.16 -2.05 -4.94
C LEU A 78 15.24 -2.74 -5.94
N LYS A 79 15.16 -4.07 -5.87
CA LYS A 79 14.30 -4.86 -6.76
C LYS A 79 12.88 -5.00 -6.21
N ASP A 80 12.76 -5.03 -4.91
CA ASP A 80 11.50 -5.24 -4.21
C ASP A 80 11.54 -4.62 -2.81
N VAL A 81 10.37 -4.52 -2.18
CA VAL A 81 10.18 -3.95 -0.85
C VAL A 81 8.99 -4.59 -0.15
N ILE A 82 9.08 -4.74 1.16
CA ILE A 82 7.91 -4.87 2.05
C ILE A 82 7.65 -3.48 2.64
N SER A 83 6.51 -2.91 2.32
CA SER A 83 6.04 -1.63 2.86
C SER A 83 5.14 -1.89 4.07
N LEU A 84 5.36 -1.13 5.14
CA LEU A 84 4.59 -1.20 6.37
C LEU A 84 4.11 0.20 6.76
N ASP A 85 2.87 0.32 7.21
CA ASP A 85 2.41 1.53 7.87
C ASP A 85 3.05 1.64 9.26
N SER A 86 3.25 2.85 9.74
CA SER A 86 4.01 3.12 10.99
C SER A 86 3.29 2.67 12.27
N ASP A 87 2.06 2.23 12.17
CA ASP A 87 1.22 1.70 13.25
C ASP A 87 1.05 0.18 13.21
N VAL A 88 1.72 -0.50 12.28
CA VAL A 88 1.66 -1.97 12.15
C VAL A 88 2.66 -2.64 13.07
N LEU A 89 2.16 -3.52 13.95
CA LEU A 89 2.97 -4.37 14.81
C LEU A 89 3.34 -5.67 14.09
N VAL A 90 4.63 -5.99 14.08
CA VAL A 90 5.16 -7.21 13.45
C VAL A 90 5.68 -8.15 14.53
N TYR A 91 4.95 -9.23 14.78
CA TYR A 91 5.25 -10.19 15.85
C TYR A 91 6.13 -11.36 15.41
N ASP A 92 6.42 -11.48 14.12
CA ASP A 92 7.22 -12.57 13.57
C ASP A 92 8.28 -12.06 12.60
N ASN A 93 9.16 -12.95 12.16
CA ASN A 93 10.21 -12.62 11.21
C ASN A 93 9.63 -12.49 9.79
N LEU A 94 9.76 -11.32 9.19
CA LEU A 94 9.31 -11.03 7.83
C LEU A 94 10.09 -11.79 6.75
N GLN A 95 11.24 -12.39 7.07
CA GLN A 95 12.00 -13.20 6.12
C GLN A 95 11.19 -14.39 5.62
N GLU A 96 10.43 -15.07 6.52
CA GLU A 96 9.56 -16.17 6.11
C GLU A 96 8.45 -15.69 5.16
N LEU A 97 7.85 -14.53 5.46
CA LEU A 97 6.87 -13.92 4.57
C LEU A 97 7.51 -13.55 3.21
N TYR A 98 8.70 -12.94 3.24
CA TYR A 98 9.42 -12.55 2.03
C TYR A 98 9.70 -13.75 1.11
N GLU A 99 10.19 -14.88 1.67
CA GLU A 99 10.45 -16.11 0.92
C GLU A 99 9.19 -16.67 0.23
N PHE A 100 8.04 -16.37 0.77
CA PHE A 100 6.77 -16.72 0.14
C PHE A 100 6.35 -15.70 -0.93
N VAL A 101 6.30 -14.41 -0.59
CA VAL A 101 5.70 -13.39 -1.47
C VAL A 101 6.60 -13.00 -2.65
N ASN A 102 7.93 -13.20 -2.56
CA ASN A 102 8.86 -12.85 -3.64
C ASN A 102 8.63 -13.63 -4.95
N ARG A 103 7.85 -14.69 -4.92
CA ARG A 103 7.40 -15.47 -6.08
C ARG A 103 6.39 -14.69 -6.94
N PHE A 104 5.69 -13.74 -6.33
CA PHE A 104 4.70 -12.89 -6.98
C PHE A 104 5.32 -11.54 -7.37
N LYS A 105 4.62 -10.77 -8.18
CA LYS A 105 5.05 -9.40 -8.54
C LYS A 105 4.68 -8.41 -7.45
N PHE A 106 3.56 -8.66 -6.74
CA PHE A 106 3.18 -7.93 -5.56
C PHE A 106 2.23 -8.76 -4.69
N SER A 107 2.03 -8.30 -3.45
CA SER A 107 1.10 -8.91 -2.51
C SER A 107 0.49 -7.83 -1.63
N VAL A 108 -0.82 -7.83 -1.53
CA VAL A 108 -1.60 -6.94 -0.67
C VAL A 108 -2.78 -7.71 -0.11
N ARG A 109 -3.34 -7.29 1.03
CA ARG A 109 -4.59 -7.84 1.51
C ARG A 109 -5.75 -7.19 0.78
N THR A 110 -6.75 -7.97 0.35
CA THR A 110 -7.98 -7.44 -0.24
C THR A 110 -9.20 -7.78 0.61
N THR A 111 -10.19 -6.90 0.58
CA THR A 111 -11.51 -7.10 1.16
C THR A 111 -12.54 -6.64 0.15
N ALA A 112 -13.33 -7.57 -0.40
CA ALA A 112 -14.40 -7.24 -1.32
C ALA A 112 -15.65 -6.78 -0.57
N PHE A 113 -16.41 -5.87 -1.18
CA PHE A 113 -17.74 -5.51 -0.73
C PHE A 113 -18.76 -6.64 -1.04
N PRO A 114 -19.95 -6.63 -0.43
CA PRO A 114 -20.86 -7.79 -0.46
C PRO A 114 -21.18 -8.40 -1.84
N ASP A 115 -21.20 -7.59 -2.89
CA ASP A 115 -21.45 -8.05 -4.26
C ASP A 115 -20.18 -8.28 -5.09
N ASN A 116 -19.00 -8.13 -4.48
CA ASN A 116 -17.69 -8.23 -5.12
C ASN A 116 -17.40 -7.22 -6.24
N SER A 117 -18.28 -6.26 -6.49
CA SER A 117 -18.08 -5.23 -7.54
C SER A 117 -16.97 -4.25 -7.17
N PHE A 118 -16.87 -3.94 -5.87
CA PHE A 118 -15.89 -3.02 -5.29
C PHE A 118 -15.26 -3.62 -4.04
N GLY A 119 -14.24 -2.95 -3.52
CA GLY A 119 -13.56 -3.38 -2.31
C GLY A 119 -12.42 -2.44 -1.94
N ASP A 120 -11.67 -2.85 -0.95
CA ASP A 120 -10.48 -2.20 -0.46
C ASP A 120 -9.29 -3.16 -0.49
N ALA A 121 -8.11 -2.65 -0.79
CA ALA A 121 -6.86 -3.37 -0.58
C ALA A 121 -6.09 -2.71 0.54
N GLY A 122 -5.81 -3.45 1.59
CA GLY A 122 -5.15 -2.93 2.79
C GLY A 122 -3.67 -2.71 2.59
N PRO A 123 -3.20 -1.46 2.50
CA PRO A 123 -1.79 -1.12 2.38
C PRO A 123 -0.97 -1.21 3.68
N PRO A 124 -1.53 -1.47 4.89
CA PRO A 124 -0.72 -1.54 6.10
C PRO A 124 0.46 -2.51 6.01
N LEU A 125 0.31 -3.58 5.25
CA LEU A 125 1.39 -4.48 4.85
C LEU A 125 1.25 -4.77 3.36
N ALA A 126 2.27 -4.46 2.58
CA ALA A 126 2.31 -4.71 1.15
C ALA A 126 3.71 -5.13 0.69
N TYR A 127 3.76 -6.04 -0.28
CA TYR A 127 4.98 -6.39 -0.98
C TYR A 127 4.88 -5.95 -2.43
N PHE A 128 5.93 -5.32 -2.97
CA PHE A 128 6.00 -4.94 -4.37
C PHE A 128 7.39 -5.17 -4.96
N LYS A 129 7.44 -5.74 -6.17
CA LYS A 129 8.58 -5.57 -7.07
C LYS A 129 8.52 -4.18 -7.69
N ILE A 130 9.68 -3.58 -7.97
CA ILE A 130 9.79 -2.20 -8.42
C ILE A 130 8.98 -1.92 -9.69
N GLU A 131 8.97 -2.85 -10.66
CA GLU A 131 8.23 -2.70 -11.90
C GLU A 131 6.72 -2.63 -11.62
N LYS A 132 6.23 -3.43 -10.68
CA LYS A 132 4.80 -3.47 -10.34
C LYS A 132 4.38 -2.27 -9.49
N LEU A 133 5.26 -1.75 -8.65
CA LEU A 133 5.02 -0.49 -7.95
C LEU A 133 4.97 0.68 -8.93
N LYS A 134 5.81 0.68 -9.97
CA LYS A 134 5.72 1.63 -11.07
C LYS A 134 4.36 1.56 -11.76
N ASP A 135 3.92 0.34 -12.14
CA ASP A 135 2.62 0.14 -12.79
C ASP A 135 1.47 0.68 -11.91
N LEU A 136 1.55 0.51 -10.58
CA LEU A 136 0.57 1.07 -9.65
C LEU A 136 0.58 2.61 -9.65
N CYS A 137 1.77 3.22 -9.60
CA CYS A 137 1.89 4.68 -9.67
C CYS A 137 1.34 5.24 -11.00
N ASP A 138 1.65 4.59 -12.12
CA ASP A 138 1.11 4.95 -13.44
C ASP A 138 -0.42 4.80 -13.47
N PHE A 139 -0.95 3.73 -12.87
CA PHE A 139 -2.39 3.50 -12.75
C PHE A 139 -3.08 4.60 -11.94
N PHE A 140 -2.50 5.06 -10.83
CA PHE A 140 -3.05 6.19 -10.07
C PHE A 140 -3.17 7.45 -10.93
N ILE A 141 -2.13 7.77 -11.70
CA ILE A 141 -2.17 8.92 -12.62
C ILE A 141 -3.25 8.74 -13.68
N GLU A 142 -3.28 7.56 -14.31
CA GLU A 142 -4.23 7.27 -15.40
C GLU A 142 -5.67 7.25 -14.91
N SER A 143 -5.93 6.79 -13.69
CA SER A 143 -7.28 6.71 -13.13
C SER A 143 -7.95 8.08 -12.97
N TYR A 144 -7.17 9.16 -12.85
CA TYR A 144 -7.67 10.53 -12.78
C TYR A 144 -7.62 11.29 -14.13
N LYS A 145 -7.00 10.71 -15.15
CA LYS A 145 -6.94 11.31 -16.50
C LYS A 145 -7.93 10.70 -17.46
N ASN A 146 -8.18 9.40 -17.34
CA ASN A 146 -9.00 8.64 -18.26
C ASN A 146 -10.49 8.72 -17.85
N PRO A 147 -11.38 9.22 -18.73
CA PRO A 147 -12.80 9.35 -18.42
C PRO A 147 -13.48 8.04 -17.98
N ASN A 148 -13.06 6.89 -18.53
CA ASN A 148 -13.62 5.60 -18.16
C ASN A 148 -13.28 5.21 -16.72
N TYR A 149 -12.07 5.50 -16.27
CA TYR A 149 -11.69 5.27 -14.87
C TYR A 149 -12.36 6.26 -13.93
N LEU A 150 -12.48 7.53 -14.31
CA LEU A 150 -13.24 8.52 -13.53
C LEU A 150 -14.69 8.07 -13.33
N GLU A 151 -15.34 7.57 -14.38
CA GLU A 151 -16.71 7.02 -14.29
C GLU A 151 -16.76 5.81 -13.34
N LEU A 152 -15.74 4.93 -13.35
CA LEU A 152 -15.65 3.80 -12.41
C LEU A 152 -15.51 4.27 -10.96
N LEU A 153 -14.70 5.31 -10.70
CA LEU A 153 -14.58 5.90 -9.37
C LEU A 153 -15.91 6.51 -8.90
N ASP A 154 -16.63 7.20 -9.77
CA ASP A 154 -17.95 7.78 -9.46
C ASP A 154 -18.99 6.68 -9.16
N LYS A 155 -19.01 5.61 -9.95
CA LYS A 155 -19.88 4.43 -9.68
C LYS A 155 -19.59 3.80 -8.32
N LYS A 156 -18.31 3.73 -7.91
CA LYS A 156 -17.95 3.21 -6.58
C LYS A 156 -18.46 4.12 -5.46
N VAL A 157 -18.37 5.43 -5.62
CA VAL A 157 -18.92 6.39 -4.64
C VAL A 157 -20.42 6.23 -4.50
N ASP A 158 -21.14 6.14 -5.62
CA ASP A 158 -22.59 5.97 -5.61
C ASP A 158 -23.00 4.61 -5.02
N TYR A 159 -22.25 3.55 -5.31
CA TYR A 159 -22.46 2.23 -4.72
C TYR A 159 -22.34 2.28 -3.19
N GLN A 160 -21.31 2.92 -2.66
CA GLN A 160 -21.13 3.04 -1.21
C GLN A 160 -22.21 3.87 -0.54
N ARG A 161 -22.66 4.97 -1.16
CA ARG A 161 -23.78 5.77 -0.65
C ARG A 161 -25.05 4.95 -0.51
N ASN A 162 -25.34 4.11 -1.50
CA ASN A 162 -26.51 3.26 -1.48
C ASN A 162 -26.40 2.12 -0.43
N LEU A 163 -25.18 1.62 -0.17
CA LEU A 163 -24.99 0.48 0.72
C LEU A 163 -24.96 0.88 2.20
N TYR A 164 -24.32 2.01 2.54
CA TYR A 164 -23.99 2.35 3.92
C TYR A 164 -24.71 3.60 4.45
N GLU A 165 -25.55 4.26 3.65
CA GLU A 165 -26.15 5.57 3.98
C GLU A 165 -25.10 6.63 4.43
N SER A 166 -23.82 6.33 4.28
CA SER A 166 -22.70 7.15 4.64
C SER A 166 -21.84 7.46 3.42
N VAL A 167 -21.28 8.65 3.38
CA VAL A 167 -20.40 9.02 2.29
C VAL A 167 -18.99 8.54 2.62
N CYS A 168 -18.63 7.40 2.09
CA CYS A 168 -17.24 7.08 1.89
C CYS A 168 -16.80 7.65 0.53
N GLY A 169 -15.54 7.85 0.34
CA GLY A 169 -15.05 8.36 -0.95
C GLY A 169 -14.13 7.38 -1.64
N ILE A 170 -13.23 7.92 -2.44
CA ILE A 170 -12.15 7.19 -3.08
C ILE A 170 -10.87 7.45 -2.30
N CYS A 171 -10.19 6.38 -1.93
CA CYS A 171 -8.85 6.40 -1.32
C CYS A 171 -7.89 5.51 -2.12
N ASP A 172 -6.63 5.51 -1.76
CA ASP A 172 -5.62 4.65 -2.37
C ASP A 172 -5.99 3.16 -2.25
N MET A 173 -6.58 2.73 -1.13
CA MET A 173 -7.01 1.34 -0.91
C MET A 173 -8.01 0.87 -1.96
N ASN A 174 -8.97 1.71 -2.35
CA ASN A 174 -9.92 1.35 -3.41
C ASN A 174 -9.22 1.21 -4.75
N GLN A 175 -8.32 2.10 -5.08
CA GLN A 175 -7.61 2.04 -6.35
C GLN A 175 -6.60 0.89 -6.40
N VAL A 176 -5.94 0.56 -5.29
CA VAL A 176 -5.13 -0.66 -5.20
C VAL A 176 -6.00 -1.91 -5.41
N TYR A 177 -7.23 -1.93 -4.87
CA TYR A 177 -8.18 -3.02 -5.14
C TYR A 177 -8.51 -3.14 -6.63
N PHE A 178 -8.84 -2.02 -7.31
CA PHE A 178 -9.06 -2.04 -8.76
C PHE A 178 -7.83 -2.53 -9.52
N PHE A 179 -6.65 -2.08 -9.11
CA PHE A 179 -5.39 -2.53 -9.68
C PHE A 179 -5.23 -4.05 -9.55
N THR A 180 -5.60 -4.67 -8.41
CA THR A 180 -5.53 -6.14 -8.27
C THR A 180 -6.45 -6.86 -9.26
N LYS A 181 -7.64 -6.31 -9.54
CA LYS A 181 -8.61 -6.92 -10.48
C LYS A 181 -8.16 -6.90 -11.94
N MET A 182 -7.17 -6.07 -12.26
CA MET A 182 -6.61 -5.96 -13.61
C MET A 182 -5.41 -6.90 -13.83
N GLN A 183 -4.97 -7.61 -12.78
CA GLN A 183 -3.78 -8.45 -12.87
C GLN A 183 -4.09 -9.83 -13.42
N SER A 184 -3.06 -10.43 -14.05
CA SER A 184 -3.12 -11.82 -14.48
C SER A 184 -3.03 -12.77 -13.27
N GLU A 185 -3.61 -13.95 -13.43
CA GLU A 185 -3.48 -15.02 -12.43
C GLU A 185 -1.99 -15.32 -12.16
N GLY A 186 -1.62 -15.39 -10.89
CA GLY A 186 -0.24 -15.64 -10.46
C GLY A 186 0.65 -14.38 -10.38
N ASP A 187 0.20 -13.21 -10.85
CA ASP A 187 0.96 -11.98 -10.72
C ASP A 187 0.94 -11.42 -9.29
N TYR A 188 -0.14 -11.65 -8.55
CA TYR A 188 -0.25 -11.19 -7.18
C TYR A 188 -0.77 -12.28 -6.24
N PHE A 189 -0.49 -12.10 -4.95
CA PHE A 189 -1.03 -12.90 -3.88
C PHE A 189 -1.85 -12.03 -2.92
N ASP A 190 -3.08 -12.48 -2.64
CA ASP A 190 -3.93 -11.83 -1.64
C ASP A 190 -3.54 -12.29 -0.24
N LEU A 191 -3.01 -11.37 0.56
CA LEU A 191 -2.57 -11.60 1.93
C LEU A 191 -3.71 -11.89 2.91
N SER A 192 -4.99 -11.80 2.49
CA SER A 192 -6.11 -12.30 3.29
C SER A 192 -6.16 -13.83 3.36
N ASN A 193 -5.50 -14.50 2.42
CA ASN A 193 -5.39 -15.94 2.41
C ASN A 193 -4.38 -16.45 3.45
N ILE A 194 -4.62 -17.66 3.95
CA ILE A 194 -3.67 -18.32 4.84
C ILE A 194 -2.44 -18.75 4.03
N ILE A 195 -1.28 -18.36 4.49
CA ILE A 195 0.01 -18.77 3.92
C ILE A 195 0.46 -20.04 4.65
N GLU A 196 0.68 -21.10 3.91
CA GLU A 196 1.31 -22.31 4.45
C GLU A 196 2.78 -22.33 4.06
N LEU A 197 3.66 -22.22 5.04
CA LEU A 197 5.11 -22.22 4.87
C LEU A 197 5.78 -23.05 5.97
N ASN A 198 6.66 -23.98 5.59
CA ASN A 198 7.44 -24.80 6.53
C ASN A 198 6.59 -25.47 7.64
N ASN A 199 5.41 -25.99 7.29
CA ASN A 199 4.41 -26.57 8.20
C ASN A 199 3.80 -25.58 9.21
N LYS A 200 4.01 -24.28 9.03
CA LYS A 200 3.32 -23.22 9.77
C LYS A 200 2.21 -22.63 8.92
N LYS A 201 1.13 -22.21 9.59
CA LYS A 201 0.07 -21.40 8.99
C LYS A 201 0.26 -19.96 9.44
N ILE A 202 0.57 -19.09 8.50
CA ILE A 202 0.68 -17.66 8.73
C ILE A 202 -0.62 -17.03 8.26
N LYS A 203 -1.29 -16.31 9.14
CA LYS A 203 -2.43 -15.47 8.83
C LYS A 203 -2.03 -14.03 9.13
N ILE A 204 -2.15 -13.18 8.13
CA ILE A 204 -1.97 -11.74 8.32
C ILE A 204 -3.30 -11.20 8.78
N ASP A 205 -3.39 -10.92 10.08
CA ASP A 205 -4.58 -10.33 10.68
C ASP A 205 -4.39 -8.82 10.76
N SER A 206 -5.30 -8.10 10.12
CA SER A 206 -5.37 -6.64 10.19
C SER A 206 -6.62 -6.17 10.92
N THR A 207 -7.23 -7.03 11.74
CA THR A 207 -8.31 -6.58 12.61
C THR A 207 -7.71 -5.61 13.62
N ILE A 208 -8.14 -4.36 13.53
CA ILE A 208 -8.02 -3.41 14.62
C ILE A 208 -8.81 -4.06 15.77
N LEU A 209 -8.13 -4.35 16.86
CA LEU A 209 -8.82 -4.73 18.10
C LEU A 209 -9.57 -3.49 18.56
N ASP A 210 -10.90 -3.52 18.44
CA ASP A 210 -11.79 -2.54 19.05
C ASP A 210 -11.64 -2.54 20.58
#